data_7fb92442eab14cb87520cb5bfb7fdf1b
#
_entry.id   7fb92442eab14cb87520cb5bfb7fdf1b
#
_cell.length_a   1.000
_cell.length_b   1.000
_cell.length_c   1.000
_cell.angle_alpha   90.00
_cell.angle_beta   90.00
_cell.angle_gamma   90.00
#
_symmetry.space_group_name_H-M   'P 1'
#
loop_
_entity.id
_entity.type
_entity.pdbx_description
1 polymer ?
#
loop_
_entity_poly.entity_id
_entity_poly.type
_entity_poly.pdbx_seq_one_letter_code
_entity_poly.pdbx_strand_id
1 'polypeptide(L)'
;MEASKAFYREVLGLRIIMDFDANVTLTGGICLQTKESWLRLIQAEKEEFSFCGRDTELYFEEDSFDDFVRKLSEQDFIRYVHPVVEHPWGQRVIRFYDPDYHIIEVGENMEVVCRRFLDTGMTAEEVAKRMDVPLKYVSRCIRAGEKHGVK
;
A
#
# COMPACT_ATOMS: atom_id res chain seq x y z
N MET A 1 -19.58 -6.26 -1.51
CA MET A 1 -18.65 -7.37 -1.84
C MET A 1 -18.12 -7.28 -3.27
N GLU A 2 -18.97 -7.33 -4.32
CA GLU A 2 -18.47 -7.33 -5.71
C GLU A 2 -17.65 -6.09 -6.10
N ALA A 3 -18.09 -4.90 -5.67
CA ALA A 3 -17.34 -3.66 -5.89
C ALA A 3 -15.97 -3.70 -5.20
N SER A 4 -15.90 -4.24 -3.98
CA SER A 4 -14.63 -4.38 -3.24
C SER A 4 -13.71 -5.43 -3.91
N LYS A 5 -14.24 -6.59 -4.34
CA LYS A 5 -13.47 -7.59 -5.12
C LYS A 5 -12.86 -6.98 -6.38
N ALA A 6 -13.67 -6.24 -7.15
CA ALA A 6 -13.21 -5.58 -8.37
C ALA A 6 -12.12 -4.54 -8.05
N PHE A 7 -12.35 -3.69 -7.06
CA PHE A 7 -11.39 -2.66 -6.63
C PHE A 7 -10.04 -3.24 -6.23
N TYR A 8 -10.01 -4.20 -5.30
CA TYR A 8 -8.75 -4.78 -4.82
C TYR A 8 -7.99 -5.53 -5.92
N ARG A 9 -8.71 -6.14 -6.88
CA ARG A 9 -8.10 -6.77 -8.06
C ARG A 9 -7.55 -5.74 -9.06
N GLU A 10 -8.32 -4.74 -9.43
CA GLU A 10 -8.01 -3.83 -10.54
C GLU A 10 -7.05 -2.72 -10.12
N VAL A 11 -7.18 -2.22 -8.88
CA VAL A 11 -6.34 -1.13 -8.37
C VAL A 11 -5.06 -1.66 -7.73
N LEU A 12 -5.18 -2.71 -6.89
CA LEU A 12 -4.05 -3.22 -6.09
C LEU A 12 -3.48 -4.55 -6.62
N GLY A 13 -4.03 -5.11 -7.70
CA GLY A 13 -3.55 -6.36 -8.30
C GLY A 13 -3.73 -7.60 -7.43
N LEU A 14 -4.56 -7.54 -6.38
CA LEU A 14 -4.78 -8.66 -5.48
C LEU A 14 -5.66 -9.72 -6.15
N ARG A 15 -5.32 -10.99 -5.92
CA ARG A 15 -6.05 -12.12 -6.49
C ARG A 15 -6.93 -12.76 -5.42
N ILE A 16 -8.12 -13.23 -5.82
CA ILE A 16 -8.98 -14.03 -4.97
C ILE A 16 -8.34 -15.42 -4.78
N ILE A 17 -8.17 -15.82 -3.53
CA ILE A 17 -7.69 -17.16 -3.13
C ILE A 17 -8.89 -18.06 -2.83
N MET A 18 -9.87 -17.56 -2.05
CA MET A 18 -11.11 -18.26 -1.71
C MET A 18 -12.27 -17.28 -1.71
N ASP A 19 -13.43 -17.74 -2.16
CA ASP A 19 -14.67 -16.98 -2.18
C ASP A 19 -15.80 -17.82 -1.59
N PHE A 20 -16.37 -17.35 -0.49
CA PHE A 20 -17.48 -17.95 0.22
C PHE A 20 -18.68 -16.99 0.28
N ASP A 21 -18.87 -16.15 -0.74
CA ASP A 21 -19.88 -15.11 -0.87
C ASP A 21 -19.81 -14.04 0.23
N ALA A 22 -20.01 -14.42 1.50
CA ALA A 22 -19.97 -13.51 2.64
C ALA A 22 -18.54 -13.21 3.13
N ASN A 23 -17.58 -14.06 2.80
CA ASN A 23 -16.16 -13.90 3.11
C ASN A 23 -15.30 -14.20 1.87
N VAL A 24 -14.38 -13.32 1.54
CA VAL A 24 -13.47 -13.49 0.40
C VAL A 24 -12.05 -13.25 0.87
N THR A 25 -11.19 -14.25 0.67
CA THR A 25 -9.76 -14.15 0.98
C THR A 25 -8.98 -13.75 -0.27
N LEU A 26 -8.19 -12.70 -0.15
CA LEU A 26 -7.30 -12.17 -1.18
C LEU A 26 -5.83 -12.52 -0.87
N THR A 27 -4.97 -12.42 -1.89
CA THR A 27 -3.52 -12.46 -1.69
C THR A 27 -3.09 -11.34 -0.72
N GLY A 28 -1.95 -11.54 -0.03
CA GLY A 28 -1.47 -10.57 0.97
C GLY A 28 -2.13 -10.69 2.35
N GLY A 29 -3.02 -11.71 2.54
CA GLY A 29 -3.65 -11.95 3.85
C GLY A 29 -4.85 -11.05 4.14
N ILE A 30 -5.40 -10.38 3.13
CA ILE A 30 -6.59 -9.53 3.27
C ILE A 30 -7.84 -10.39 3.12
N CYS A 31 -8.79 -10.24 4.05
CA CYS A 31 -10.11 -10.84 3.98
C CYS A 31 -11.18 -9.77 3.89
N LEU A 32 -12.01 -9.84 2.85
CA LEU A 32 -13.22 -9.05 2.73
C LEU A 32 -14.37 -9.78 3.42
N GLN A 33 -15.21 -9.03 4.11
CA GLN A 33 -16.35 -9.56 4.85
C GLN A 33 -17.58 -8.74 4.53
N THR A 34 -18.74 -9.37 4.30
CA THR A 34 -19.99 -8.59 4.21
C THR A 34 -20.33 -7.98 5.57
N LYS A 35 -20.98 -6.82 5.57
CA LYS A 35 -21.38 -6.14 6.79
C LYS A 35 -22.19 -7.05 7.72
N GLU A 36 -23.14 -7.77 7.16
CA GLU A 36 -24.04 -8.66 7.91
C GLU A 36 -23.29 -9.80 8.59
N SER A 37 -22.35 -10.43 7.87
CA SER A 37 -21.52 -11.50 8.44
C SER A 37 -20.52 -10.96 9.46
N TRP A 38 -19.96 -9.77 9.21
CA TRP A 38 -19.03 -9.12 10.13
C TRP A 38 -19.70 -8.81 11.48
N LEU A 39 -20.86 -8.12 11.47
CA LEU A 39 -21.62 -7.80 12.69
C LEU A 39 -21.89 -9.05 13.52
N ARG A 40 -22.32 -10.14 12.86
CA ARG A 40 -22.56 -11.43 13.54
C ARG A 40 -21.30 -12.01 14.15
N LEU A 41 -20.16 -11.94 13.46
CA LEU A 41 -18.89 -12.50 13.95
C LEU A 41 -18.34 -11.74 15.16
N ILE A 42 -18.48 -10.43 15.20
CA ILE A 42 -18.03 -9.61 16.33
C ILE A 42 -19.11 -9.42 17.40
N GLN A 43 -20.30 -10.01 17.21
CA GLN A 43 -21.47 -9.91 18.11
C GLN A 43 -21.90 -8.45 18.38
N ALA A 44 -21.84 -7.61 17.32
CA ALA A 44 -22.19 -6.19 17.40
C ALA A 44 -23.56 -5.91 16.79
N GLU A 45 -24.21 -4.87 17.29
CA GLU A 45 -25.47 -4.36 16.74
C GLU A 45 -25.20 -3.46 15.53
N LYS A 46 -26.21 -3.29 14.69
CA LYS A 46 -26.09 -2.55 13.43
C LYS A 46 -25.68 -1.09 13.64
N GLU A 47 -26.06 -0.50 14.73
CA GLU A 47 -25.81 0.88 15.13
C GLU A 47 -24.35 1.11 15.57
N GLU A 48 -23.65 0.06 15.97
CA GLU A 48 -22.24 0.10 16.35
C GLU A 48 -21.29 0.08 15.14
N PHE A 49 -21.84 -0.14 13.94
CA PHE A 49 -21.08 -0.19 12.70
C PHE A 49 -21.08 1.15 11.97
N SER A 50 -19.90 1.66 11.64
CA SER A 50 -19.75 2.82 10.76
C SER A 50 -18.69 2.57 9.70
N PHE A 51 -18.92 3.12 8.49
CA PHE A 51 -17.86 3.31 7.50
C PHE A 51 -17.15 4.66 7.73
N CYS A 52 -16.05 4.89 7.02
CA CYS A 52 -15.28 6.14 7.06
C CYS A 52 -14.49 6.39 8.34
N GLY A 53 -14.08 5.34 9.06
CA GLY A 53 -13.05 5.46 10.09
C GLY A 53 -11.77 6.05 9.51
N ARG A 54 -11.11 6.94 10.27
CA ARG A 54 -9.83 7.58 9.88
C ARG A 54 -8.71 7.25 10.86
N ASP A 55 -8.87 6.19 11.59
CA ASP A 55 -7.99 5.71 12.65
C ASP A 55 -7.11 4.53 12.21
N THR A 56 -7.38 3.99 11.00
CA THR A 56 -6.65 2.87 10.42
C THR A 56 -6.46 3.04 8.92
N GLU A 57 -5.42 2.40 8.38
CA GLU A 57 -5.18 2.30 6.94
C GLU A 57 -4.60 0.93 6.58
N LEU A 58 -4.76 0.53 5.33
CA LEU A 58 -4.05 -0.60 4.74
C LEU A 58 -2.86 -0.05 3.95
N TYR A 59 -1.66 -0.45 4.35
CA TYR A 59 -0.42 -0.02 3.71
C TYR A 59 0.11 -1.07 2.74
N PHE A 60 0.51 -0.60 1.54
CA PHE A 60 1.15 -1.40 0.49
C PHE A 60 2.40 -0.68 0.00
N GLU A 61 3.41 -1.45 -0.41
CA GLU A 61 4.59 -0.93 -1.10
C GLU A 61 4.51 -1.26 -2.60
N GLU A 62 4.97 -0.31 -3.44
CA GLU A 62 5.00 -0.43 -4.89
C GLU A 62 6.41 -0.13 -5.41
N ASP A 63 6.96 -1.07 -6.19
CA ASP A 63 8.29 -0.93 -6.80
C ASP A 63 8.28 0.06 -7.97
N SER A 64 7.19 0.09 -8.73
CA SER A 64 6.98 0.96 -9.90
C SER A 64 6.01 2.09 -9.58
N PHE A 65 6.29 2.86 -8.52
CA PHE A 65 5.38 3.84 -7.94
C PHE A 65 4.83 4.86 -8.96
N ASP A 66 5.66 5.37 -9.87
CA ASP A 66 5.22 6.34 -10.89
C ASP A 66 4.22 5.72 -11.87
N ASP A 67 4.44 4.47 -12.29
CA ASP A 67 3.50 3.73 -13.14
C ASP A 67 2.19 3.43 -12.41
N PHE A 68 2.26 3.09 -11.13
CA PHE A 68 1.08 2.90 -10.28
C PHE A 68 0.25 4.18 -10.20
N VAL A 69 0.87 5.32 -9.86
CA VAL A 69 0.20 6.62 -9.77
C VAL A 69 -0.44 7.01 -11.09
N ARG A 70 0.26 6.80 -12.22
CA ARG A 70 -0.28 7.07 -13.56
C ARG A 70 -1.54 6.21 -13.81
N LYS A 71 -1.48 4.90 -13.60
CA LYS A 71 -2.64 4.00 -13.77
C LYS A 71 -3.79 4.36 -12.84
N LEU A 72 -3.48 4.75 -11.60
CA LEU A 72 -4.48 5.17 -10.63
C LEU A 72 -5.20 6.45 -11.09
N SER A 73 -4.48 7.40 -11.70
CA SER A 73 -5.04 8.65 -12.21
C SER A 73 -5.95 8.48 -13.44
N GLU A 74 -5.86 7.32 -14.11
CA GLU A 74 -6.74 6.96 -15.24
C GLU A 74 -8.10 6.40 -14.78
N GLN A 75 -8.28 6.22 -13.46
CA GLN A 75 -9.48 5.64 -12.86
C GLN A 75 -10.38 6.74 -12.27
N ASP A 76 -11.44 7.13 -12.95
CA ASP A 76 -12.33 8.23 -12.55
C ASP A 76 -13.09 7.98 -11.22
N PHE A 77 -13.19 6.72 -10.79
CA PHE A 77 -13.89 6.34 -9.57
C PHE A 77 -13.03 6.46 -8.30
N ILE A 78 -11.73 6.69 -8.42
CA ILE A 78 -10.83 6.82 -7.27
C ILE A 78 -11.10 8.11 -6.51
N ARG A 79 -11.28 7.97 -5.20
CA ARG A 79 -11.44 9.08 -4.27
C ARG A 79 -10.18 9.24 -3.45
N TYR A 80 -9.45 10.32 -3.69
CA TYR A 80 -8.20 10.59 -2.99
C TYR A 80 -8.43 11.17 -1.59
N VAL A 81 -7.63 10.73 -0.62
CA VAL A 81 -7.45 11.42 0.66
C VAL A 81 -6.55 12.64 0.44
N HIS A 82 -5.45 12.45 -0.31
CA HIS A 82 -4.53 13.48 -0.77
C HIS A 82 -3.76 13.00 -2.01
N PRO A 83 -3.22 13.90 -2.84
CA PRO A 83 -2.33 13.53 -3.95
C PRO A 83 -1.00 12.96 -3.42
N VAL A 84 -0.11 12.58 -4.34
CA VAL A 84 1.25 12.15 -3.98
C VAL A 84 1.93 13.21 -3.11
N VAL A 85 2.48 12.76 -1.98
CA VAL A 85 3.33 13.56 -1.09
C VAL A 85 4.62 12.80 -0.81
N GLU A 86 5.72 13.54 -0.60
CA GLU A 86 6.99 12.97 -0.14
C GLU A 86 7.15 13.25 1.36
N HIS A 87 7.39 12.20 2.11
CA HIS A 87 7.69 12.28 3.54
C HIS A 87 9.11 12.81 3.82
N PRO A 88 9.39 13.31 5.03
CA PRO A 88 10.73 13.79 5.40
C PRO A 88 11.84 12.76 5.16
N TRP A 89 11.57 11.47 5.24
CA TRP A 89 12.53 10.39 4.94
C TRP A 89 12.63 10.04 3.45
N GLY A 90 11.97 10.80 2.57
CA GLY A 90 12.08 10.70 1.12
C GLY A 90 11.16 9.70 0.45
N GLN A 91 10.37 8.94 1.19
CA GLN A 91 9.37 8.04 0.61
C GLN A 91 8.20 8.86 0.05
N ARG A 92 7.83 8.61 -1.19
CA ARG A 92 6.60 9.14 -1.79
C ARG A 92 5.45 8.20 -1.48
N VAL A 93 4.31 8.77 -1.13
CA VAL A 93 3.08 8.01 -0.83
C VAL A 93 1.87 8.67 -1.46
N ILE A 94 0.83 7.89 -1.71
CA ILE A 94 -0.49 8.36 -2.12
C ILE A 94 -1.54 7.66 -1.28
N ARG A 95 -2.57 8.40 -0.84
CA ARG A 95 -3.69 7.84 -0.08
C ARG A 95 -5.01 8.05 -0.79
N PHE A 96 -5.81 7.00 -0.82
CA PHE A 96 -7.14 7.01 -1.43
C PHE A 96 -8.08 6.06 -0.69
N TYR A 97 -9.36 6.11 -1.02
CA TYR A 97 -10.38 5.28 -0.39
C TYR A 97 -10.71 4.07 -1.25
N ASP A 98 -10.95 2.94 -0.60
CA ASP A 98 -11.65 1.82 -1.19
C ASP A 98 -13.17 2.12 -1.31
N PRO A 99 -14.00 1.22 -1.92
CA PRO A 99 -15.45 1.44 -2.06
C PRO A 99 -16.20 1.62 -0.74
N ASP A 100 -15.68 1.10 0.35
CA ASP A 100 -16.26 1.16 1.70
C ASP A 100 -15.62 2.24 2.58
N TYR A 101 -14.81 3.12 1.98
CA TYR A 101 -14.12 4.25 2.63
C TYR A 101 -13.03 3.86 3.63
N HIS A 102 -12.44 2.67 3.51
CA HIS A 102 -11.19 2.39 4.20
C HIS A 102 -10.04 3.14 3.51
N ILE A 103 -9.12 3.67 4.30
CA ILE A 103 -7.94 4.35 3.75
C ILE A 103 -6.95 3.30 3.26
N ILE A 104 -6.52 3.45 2.02
CA ILE A 104 -5.43 2.71 1.40
C ILE A 104 -4.24 3.67 1.25
N GLU A 105 -3.10 3.31 1.80
CA GLU A 105 -1.83 3.95 1.49
C GLU A 105 -1.03 3.06 0.56
N VAL A 106 -0.57 3.61 -0.54
CA VAL A 106 0.47 2.98 -1.37
C VAL A 106 1.71 3.86 -1.30
N GLY A 107 2.79 3.29 -0.80
CA GLY A 107 4.09 3.93 -0.67
C GLY A 107 5.09 3.38 -1.68
N GLU A 108 6.05 4.23 -2.07
CA GLU A 108 7.24 3.80 -2.82
C GLU A 108 8.00 2.76 -1.99
N ASN A 109 8.39 1.63 -2.60
CA ASN A 109 9.19 0.63 -1.89
C ASN A 109 10.46 1.25 -1.31
N MET A 110 10.71 1.02 -0.02
CA MET A 110 11.81 1.65 0.69
C MET A 110 13.20 1.25 0.16
N GLU A 111 13.34 0.08 -0.48
CA GLU A 111 14.59 -0.27 -1.16
C GLU A 111 14.80 0.54 -2.45
N VAL A 112 13.71 0.89 -3.15
CA VAL A 112 13.74 1.79 -4.32
C VAL A 112 14.15 3.19 -3.89
N VAL A 113 13.55 3.70 -2.80
CA VAL A 113 13.93 5.00 -2.20
C VAL A 113 15.42 5.05 -1.85
N CYS A 114 15.91 3.99 -1.20
CA CYS A 114 17.33 3.86 -0.82
C CYS A 114 18.24 3.95 -2.05
N ARG A 115 17.94 3.19 -3.11
CA ARG A 115 18.71 3.22 -4.37
C ARG A 115 18.65 4.58 -5.02
N ARG A 116 17.49 5.20 -5.09
CA ARG A 116 17.32 6.55 -5.65
C ARG A 116 18.24 7.57 -4.99
N PHE A 117 18.39 7.53 -3.67
CA PHE A 117 19.35 8.41 -2.97
C PHE A 117 20.81 8.05 -3.23
N LEU A 118 21.16 6.78 -3.24
CA LEU A 118 22.52 6.35 -3.60
C LEU A 118 22.90 6.77 -5.02
N ASP A 119 21.97 6.69 -5.98
CA ASP A 119 22.17 7.09 -7.38
C ASP A 119 22.37 8.62 -7.53
N THR A 120 21.95 9.43 -6.56
CA THR A 120 22.27 10.88 -6.51
C THR A 120 23.70 11.16 -6.03
N GLY A 121 24.46 10.13 -5.63
CA GLY A 121 25.83 10.24 -5.13
C GLY A 121 25.93 10.41 -3.62
N MET A 122 24.83 10.26 -2.87
CA MET A 122 24.87 10.28 -1.40
C MET A 122 25.63 9.06 -0.87
N THR A 123 26.41 9.24 0.18
CA THR A 123 27.06 8.13 0.91
C THR A 123 26.03 7.28 1.66
N ALA A 124 26.40 6.07 2.04
CA ALA A 124 25.51 5.18 2.80
C ALA A 124 25.08 5.80 4.15
N GLU A 125 25.97 6.55 4.79
CA GLU A 125 25.71 7.26 6.05
C GLU A 125 24.70 8.40 5.85
N GLU A 126 24.84 9.17 4.77
CA GLU A 126 23.90 10.25 4.42
C GLU A 126 22.51 9.69 4.09
N VAL A 127 22.45 8.59 3.33
CA VAL A 127 21.19 7.91 3.02
C VAL A 127 20.53 7.38 4.29
N ALA A 128 21.29 6.72 5.17
CA ALA A 128 20.77 6.21 6.44
C ALA A 128 20.17 7.34 7.30
N LYS A 129 20.87 8.48 7.37
CA LYS A 129 20.40 9.68 8.07
C LYS A 129 19.16 10.29 7.42
N ARG A 130 19.15 10.40 6.08
CA ARG A 130 18.04 11.00 5.31
C ARG A 130 16.76 10.18 5.43
N MET A 131 16.89 8.84 5.38
CA MET A 131 15.76 7.92 5.45
C MET A 131 15.34 7.56 6.88
N ASP A 132 16.08 8.03 7.89
CA ASP A 132 15.89 7.66 9.30
C ASP A 132 15.90 6.14 9.53
N VAL A 133 16.85 5.46 8.89
CA VAL A 133 17.04 4.01 8.97
C VAL A 133 18.44 3.64 9.47
N PRO A 134 18.61 2.45 10.07
CA PRO A 134 19.95 1.99 10.45
C PRO A 134 20.86 1.82 9.22
N LEU A 135 22.16 2.15 9.35
CA LEU A 135 23.17 1.97 8.29
C LEU A 135 23.19 0.53 7.73
N LYS A 136 22.92 -0.47 8.58
CA LYS A 136 22.78 -1.87 8.17
C LYS A 136 21.69 -2.09 7.11
N TYR A 137 20.59 -1.30 7.17
CA TYR A 137 19.53 -1.35 6.16
C TYR A 137 20.08 -0.91 4.80
N VAL A 138 20.74 0.25 4.74
CA VAL A 138 21.35 0.77 3.50
C VAL A 138 22.40 -0.20 2.94
N SER A 139 23.25 -0.76 3.80
CA SER A 139 24.24 -1.78 3.40
C SER A 139 23.59 -3.03 2.78
N ARG A 140 22.39 -3.40 3.24
CA ARG A 140 21.59 -4.50 2.66
C ARG A 140 21.08 -4.12 1.27
N CYS A 141 20.56 -2.90 1.09
CA CYS A 141 20.07 -2.41 -0.20
C CYS A 141 21.19 -2.37 -1.26
N ILE A 142 22.40 -1.93 -0.90
CA ILE A 142 23.58 -1.94 -1.79
C ILE A 142 23.87 -3.37 -2.26
N ARG A 143 24.01 -4.33 -1.35
CA ARG A 143 24.28 -5.74 -1.69
C ARG A 143 23.18 -6.40 -2.53
N ALA A 144 21.93 -6.01 -2.33
CA ALA A 144 20.82 -6.50 -3.14
C ALA A 144 20.91 -5.98 -4.57
N GLY A 145 21.28 -4.70 -4.77
CA GLY A 145 21.50 -4.09 -6.08
C GLY A 145 22.62 -4.75 -6.88
N GLU A 146 23.74 -5.08 -6.24
CA GLU A 146 24.87 -5.78 -6.87
C GLU A 146 24.50 -7.15 -7.45
N LYS A 147 23.57 -7.87 -6.78
CA LYS A 147 23.10 -9.20 -7.24
C LYS A 147 22.17 -9.13 -8.46
N HIS A 148 21.51 -8.01 -8.70
CA HIS A 148 20.60 -7.82 -9.84
C HIS A 148 21.27 -7.09 -11.00
N GLY A 149 22.45 -6.49 -10.81
CA GLY A 149 23.21 -5.79 -11.84
C GLY A 149 24.17 -6.66 -12.66
N VAL A 150 24.28 -7.96 -12.36
CA VAL A 150 25.10 -8.91 -13.12
C VAL A 150 24.20 -9.72 -14.05
N LYS A 151 23.84 -9.11 -15.18
CA LYS A 151 23.39 -9.81 -16.39
C LYS A 151 23.98 -9.13 -17.62
#